data_0d8ddc6521b368ef7de38017d7fb376d
#
_entry.id   0d8ddc6521b368ef7de38017d7fb376d
#
_cell.length_a   1.000
_cell.length_b   1.000
_cell.length_c   1.000
_cell.angle_alpha   90.00
_cell.angle_beta   90.00
_cell.angle_gamma   90.00
#
_symmetry.space_group_name_H-M   'P 1'
#
loop_
_entity.id
_entity.type
_entity.pdbx_description
1 polymer ?
#
loop_
_entity_poly.entity_id
_entity_poly.type
_entity_poly.pdbx_seq_one_letter_code
_entity_poly.pdbx_strand_id
1 'polypeptide(L)'
;MPSLAPRAPGREPLPPNAQSTGGCMSGKTRSNLTAPFAVRSFRYQFPADLLTSWGVEMEVLILGWFILVETGSVLLLTLYGSLQFMGTLVSPLFGMAGDRFGHRNVLCLMRATYAVLALVLTALAFTDSLEPAYALLVAAGSGMVRPSDIAMRNALVAEIVPAPLLMGAMGVSRTTSDSARVIGALAGAGLLAAMGMTVACLTITLFYLTGMILTGFIGRGPTQRHLAGAVHPSFLREVMEGMRYVWRTPCLLAAMWLAFLVNLTAFPITLGLLPYVAREIYHIDQTGLGTLVASFSGGALVGSIAVGMAGRALRPARMMVIFSVVWYVMLLLFVAMPDQVGGRVMLVAAGFSQSFSMVPMAAMLLHVAGERYRGRVMGVRMLAIYGLPLGLMASGVLIQWFGFVATATGYCVVGLIATAAIALWWKDAIWPLGAPGNAR
;
A
#
# COMPACT_ATOMS: atom_id res chain seq x y z
N MET A 1 -30.65 65.35 -41.90
CA MET A 1 -31.13 64.44 -40.83
C MET A 1 -29.96 63.69 -40.23
N PRO A 2 -29.56 63.99 -38.99
CA PRO A 2 -28.37 63.40 -38.39
C PRO A 2 -28.72 62.14 -37.61
N SER A 3 -27.85 61.15 -37.75
CA SER A 3 -27.77 59.82 -37.13
C SER A 3 -27.61 59.92 -35.62
N LEU A 4 -28.47 59.21 -34.88
CA LEU A 4 -28.40 59.03 -33.44
C LEU A 4 -27.56 57.78 -33.15
N ALA A 5 -26.36 58.02 -32.55
CA ALA A 5 -25.56 56.96 -31.93
C ALA A 5 -26.05 56.69 -30.48
N PRO A 6 -26.10 55.45 -29.99
CA PRO A 6 -26.49 55.15 -28.63
C PRO A 6 -25.36 55.46 -27.62
N ARG A 7 -25.75 56.15 -26.52
CA ARG A 7 -24.92 56.47 -25.37
C ARG A 7 -24.56 55.20 -24.57
N ALA A 8 -23.29 55.07 -24.21
CA ALA A 8 -22.80 54.08 -23.26
C ALA A 8 -23.30 54.42 -21.82
N PRO A 9 -23.62 53.38 -20.98
CA PRO A 9 -24.02 53.61 -19.59
C PRO A 9 -22.81 54.04 -18.73
N GLY A 10 -23.08 55.04 -17.87
CA GLY A 10 -22.11 55.67 -17.00
C GLY A 10 -21.55 54.71 -15.95
N ARG A 11 -20.26 54.82 -15.68
CA ARG A 11 -19.57 54.21 -14.55
C ARG A 11 -19.96 54.98 -13.29
N GLU A 12 -20.63 54.31 -12.35
CA GLU A 12 -20.75 54.82 -10.98
C GLU A 12 -19.38 54.79 -10.29
N PRO A 13 -19.02 55.83 -9.51
CA PRO A 13 -17.78 55.86 -8.75
C PRO A 13 -17.91 54.95 -7.52
N LEU A 14 -16.92 54.04 -7.35
CA LEU A 14 -16.75 53.19 -6.16
C LEU A 14 -16.49 54.08 -4.92
N PRO A 15 -17.07 53.71 -3.75
CA PRO A 15 -16.86 54.47 -2.51
C PRO A 15 -15.40 54.32 -2.04
N PRO A 16 -14.78 55.39 -1.51
CA PRO A 16 -13.46 55.35 -0.93
C PRO A 16 -13.49 54.75 0.49
N ASN A 17 -12.50 53.92 0.78
CA ASN A 17 -12.16 53.30 2.07
C ASN A 17 -12.77 51.94 2.41
N ALA A 18 -12.15 50.90 1.85
CA ALA A 18 -11.85 49.69 2.62
C ALA A 18 -10.32 49.50 2.55
N GLN A 19 -9.60 50.20 3.42
CA GLN A 19 -8.21 49.84 3.70
C GLN A 19 -8.20 48.45 4.23
N SER A 20 -7.82 47.51 3.37
CA SER A 20 -7.49 46.15 3.68
C SER A 20 -6.37 46.19 4.73
N THR A 21 -6.70 45.86 5.97
CA THR A 21 -5.75 45.35 6.94
C THR A 21 -5.25 44.02 6.39
N GLY A 22 -4.32 44.11 5.46
CA GLY A 22 -3.48 43.01 5.01
C GLY A 22 -2.57 42.57 6.14
N GLY A 23 -3.12 41.91 7.15
CA GLY A 23 -2.37 41.10 8.06
C GLY A 23 -1.72 39.99 7.26
N CYS A 24 -0.46 40.22 6.88
CA CYS A 24 0.43 39.20 6.37
C CYS A 24 0.58 38.11 7.46
N MET A 25 -0.35 37.16 7.49
CA MET A 25 -0.18 35.91 8.24
C MET A 25 0.87 35.07 7.53
N SER A 26 2.13 35.51 7.60
CA SER A 26 3.29 34.67 7.50
C SER A 26 3.34 33.71 8.72
N GLY A 27 2.28 32.96 8.92
CA GLY A 27 2.28 31.81 9.78
C GLY A 27 2.99 30.71 9.02
N LYS A 28 4.27 30.45 9.31
CA LYS A 28 4.91 29.15 9.08
C LYS A 28 3.95 28.10 9.63
N THR A 29 3.17 27.47 8.77
CA THR A 29 2.38 26.29 9.09
C THR A 29 3.39 25.16 9.29
N ARG A 30 4.02 25.12 10.48
CA ARG A 30 4.58 23.86 10.98
C ARG A 30 3.41 22.91 10.92
N SER A 31 3.50 21.89 10.07
CA SER A 31 2.56 20.80 10.03
C SER A 31 2.63 20.12 11.40
N ASN A 32 1.77 20.55 12.32
CA ASN A 32 1.66 19.90 13.62
C ASN A 32 1.06 18.51 13.34
N LEU A 33 1.91 17.48 13.30
CA LEU A 33 1.49 16.07 13.17
C LEU A 33 0.44 15.69 14.22
N THR A 34 0.35 16.43 15.31
CA THR A 34 -0.62 16.24 16.40
C THR A 34 -1.97 16.92 16.13
N ALA A 35 -2.05 17.88 15.20
CA ALA A 35 -3.29 18.62 14.93
C ALA A 35 -4.51 17.75 14.56
N PRO A 36 -4.39 16.64 13.79
CA PRO A 36 -5.51 15.75 13.50
C PRO A 36 -6.12 15.10 14.76
N PHE A 37 -5.36 14.92 15.82
CA PHE A 37 -5.85 14.35 17.09
C PHE A 37 -6.79 15.30 17.86
N ALA A 38 -6.93 16.56 17.44
CA ALA A 38 -7.99 17.42 17.96
C ALA A 38 -9.40 16.92 17.56
N VAL A 39 -9.51 16.17 16.45
CA VAL A 39 -10.76 15.59 15.98
C VAL A 39 -11.08 14.32 16.78
N ARG A 40 -12.22 14.31 17.50
CA ARG A 40 -12.62 13.17 18.34
C ARG A 40 -12.67 11.85 17.58
N SER A 41 -13.25 11.83 16.39
CA SER A 41 -13.37 10.63 15.56
C SER A 41 -11.98 10.09 15.14
N PHE A 42 -11.01 10.97 14.85
CA PHE A 42 -9.65 10.57 14.51
C PHE A 42 -8.90 9.93 15.69
N ARG A 43 -9.20 10.36 16.94
CA ARG A 43 -8.63 9.72 18.16
C ARG A 43 -9.03 8.26 18.32
N TYR A 44 -10.20 7.85 17.81
CA TYR A 44 -10.62 6.44 17.78
C TYR A 44 -10.12 5.72 16.55
N GLN A 45 -10.10 6.42 15.38
CA GLN A 45 -9.63 5.83 14.11
C GLN A 45 -8.16 5.43 14.18
N PHE A 46 -7.29 6.30 14.69
CA PHE A 46 -5.85 6.06 14.73
C PHE A 46 -5.46 4.77 15.48
N PRO A 47 -5.84 4.56 16.77
CA PRO A 47 -5.50 3.32 17.46
C PRO A 47 -6.21 2.09 16.87
N ALA A 48 -7.40 2.24 16.31
CA ALA A 48 -8.09 1.17 15.61
C ALA A 48 -7.31 0.72 14.39
N ASP A 49 -6.78 1.65 13.58
CA ASP A 49 -5.96 1.35 12.41
C ASP A 49 -4.60 0.76 12.80
N LEU A 50 -4.00 1.26 13.88
CA LEU A 50 -2.72 0.77 14.40
C LEU A 50 -2.82 -0.69 14.82
N LEU A 51 -3.79 -1.02 15.69
CA LEU A 51 -3.98 -2.38 16.19
C LEU A 51 -4.34 -3.35 15.06
N THR A 52 -5.25 -2.95 14.16
CA THR A 52 -5.61 -3.79 13.02
C THR A 52 -4.40 -4.04 12.11
N SER A 53 -3.57 -3.02 11.86
CA SER A 53 -2.37 -3.17 11.02
C SER A 53 -1.33 -4.07 11.69
N TRP A 54 -1.12 -3.96 12.99
CA TRP A 54 -0.24 -4.86 13.73
C TRP A 54 -0.75 -6.30 13.69
N GLY A 55 -2.05 -6.52 13.93
CA GLY A 55 -2.65 -7.84 13.84
C GLY A 55 -2.45 -8.48 12.46
N VAL A 56 -2.65 -7.71 11.38
CA VAL A 56 -2.46 -8.18 10.01
C VAL A 56 -1.01 -8.60 9.73
N GLU A 57 -0.03 -7.79 10.13
CA GLU A 57 1.38 -8.12 9.87
C GLU A 57 1.87 -9.29 10.74
N MET A 58 1.38 -9.42 12.00
CA MET A 58 1.63 -10.58 12.85
C MET A 58 1.02 -11.85 12.25
N GLU A 59 -0.25 -11.80 11.82
CA GLU A 59 -0.96 -12.93 11.21
C GLU A 59 -0.22 -13.45 9.97
N VAL A 60 0.20 -12.55 9.09
CA VAL A 60 0.92 -12.92 7.86
C VAL A 60 2.22 -13.63 8.16
N LEU A 61 3.01 -13.12 9.09
CA LEU A 61 4.28 -13.72 9.46
C LEU A 61 4.09 -15.08 10.12
N ILE A 62 3.19 -15.15 11.13
CA ILE A 62 2.97 -16.35 11.95
C ILE A 62 2.40 -17.49 11.10
N LEU A 63 1.35 -17.23 10.31
CA LEU A 63 0.73 -18.27 9.49
C LEU A 63 1.63 -18.70 8.32
N GLY A 64 2.37 -17.76 7.71
CA GLY A 64 3.35 -18.10 6.68
C GLY A 64 4.46 -19.00 7.23
N TRP A 65 4.97 -18.72 8.42
CA TRP A 65 5.92 -19.57 9.12
C TRP A 65 5.32 -20.94 9.47
N PHE A 66 4.13 -20.96 10.05
CA PHE A 66 3.42 -22.16 10.44
C PHE A 66 3.23 -23.11 9.26
N ILE A 67 2.68 -22.61 8.13
CA ILE A 67 2.46 -23.44 6.93
C ILE A 67 3.76 -24.06 6.45
N LEU A 68 4.85 -23.29 6.42
CA LEU A 68 6.13 -23.81 5.96
C LEU A 68 6.71 -24.84 6.94
N VAL A 69 6.59 -24.64 8.25
CA VAL A 69 7.12 -25.55 9.26
C VAL A 69 6.36 -26.88 9.25
N GLU A 70 5.03 -26.83 9.20
CA GLU A 70 4.19 -28.04 9.24
C GLU A 70 4.25 -28.85 7.94
N THR A 71 4.33 -28.17 6.79
CA THR A 71 4.22 -28.87 5.51
C THR A 71 5.55 -29.09 4.79
N GLY A 72 6.58 -28.29 5.11
CA GLY A 72 7.83 -28.24 4.33
C GLY A 72 7.64 -27.77 2.89
N SER A 73 6.43 -27.33 2.50
CA SER A 73 6.06 -27.03 1.13
C SER A 73 6.15 -25.54 0.81
N VAL A 74 7.11 -25.18 -0.05
CA VAL A 74 7.19 -23.83 -0.59
C VAL A 74 5.98 -23.46 -1.44
N LEU A 75 5.34 -24.45 -2.10
CA LEU A 75 4.15 -24.23 -2.91
C LEU A 75 2.96 -23.80 -2.04
N LEU A 76 2.75 -24.42 -0.89
CA LEU A 76 1.69 -24.02 0.05
C LEU A 76 1.98 -22.64 0.68
N LEU A 77 3.25 -22.34 0.96
CA LEU A 77 3.65 -21.01 1.41
C LEU A 77 3.32 -19.94 0.36
N THR A 78 3.66 -20.16 -0.91
CA THR A 78 3.40 -19.20 -1.97
C THR A 78 1.91 -19.11 -2.33
N LEU A 79 1.17 -20.21 -2.21
CA LEU A 79 -0.29 -20.21 -2.27
C LEU A 79 -0.89 -19.32 -1.16
N TYR A 80 -0.44 -19.53 0.09
CA TYR A 80 -0.84 -18.68 1.22
C TYR A 80 -0.63 -17.19 0.94
N GLY A 81 0.57 -16.82 0.50
CA GLY A 81 0.89 -15.44 0.12
C GLY A 81 0.02 -14.89 -1.01
N SER A 82 -0.32 -15.73 -2.00
CA SER A 82 -1.17 -15.36 -3.14
C SER A 82 -2.63 -15.13 -2.71
N LEU A 83 -3.15 -15.97 -1.81
CA LEU A 83 -4.52 -15.85 -1.29
C LEU A 83 -4.75 -14.51 -0.57
N GLN A 84 -3.72 -13.90 0.02
CA GLN A 84 -3.79 -12.59 0.69
C GLN A 84 -4.24 -11.45 -0.26
N PHE A 85 -4.16 -11.63 -1.58
CA PHE A 85 -4.49 -10.61 -2.59
C PHE A 85 -5.74 -10.96 -3.41
N MET A 86 -6.47 -12.02 -3.05
CA MET A 86 -7.61 -12.54 -3.81
C MET A 86 -8.73 -11.50 -3.99
N GLY A 87 -8.97 -10.68 -2.96
CA GLY A 87 -10.03 -9.66 -2.96
C GLY A 87 -9.73 -8.40 -3.77
N THR A 88 -8.55 -8.29 -4.40
CA THR A 88 -8.23 -7.08 -5.18
C THR A 88 -9.21 -6.85 -6.32
N LEU A 89 -9.72 -7.91 -6.98
CA LEU A 89 -10.77 -7.81 -8.01
C LEU A 89 -12.13 -7.39 -7.44
N VAL A 90 -12.39 -7.73 -6.19
CA VAL A 90 -13.65 -7.45 -5.50
C VAL A 90 -13.61 -6.06 -4.82
N SER A 91 -12.43 -5.45 -4.73
CA SER A 91 -12.22 -4.14 -4.07
C SER A 91 -13.20 -3.03 -4.51
N PRO A 92 -13.59 -2.91 -5.78
CA PRO A 92 -14.58 -1.91 -6.20
C PRO A 92 -15.96 -2.10 -5.60
N LEU A 93 -16.36 -3.35 -5.30
CA LEU A 93 -17.64 -3.63 -4.64
C LEU A 93 -17.65 -3.07 -3.22
N PHE A 94 -16.52 -3.15 -2.51
CA PHE A 94 -16.38 -2.52 -1.20
C PHE A 94 -16.45 -0.99 -1.28
N GLY A 95 -15.90 -0.37 -2.34
CA GLY A 95 -16.06 1.06 -2.61
C GLY A 95 -17.52 1.46 -2.74
N MET A 96 -18.26 0.78 -3.60
CA MET A 96 -19.70 1.01 -3.78
C MET A 96 -20.50 0.75 -2.49
N ALA A 97 -20.12 -0.28 -1.73
CA ALA A 97 -20.74 -0.55 -0.43
C ALA A 97 -20.45 0.59 0.57
N GLY A 98 -19.22 1.14 0.56
CA GLY A 98 -18.84 2.30 1.36
C GLY A 98 -19.69 3.53 1.06
N ASP A 99 -19.91 3.83 -0.22
CA ASP A 99 -20.75 4.95 -0.66
C ASP A 99 -22.22 4.75 -0.27
N ARG A 100 -22.73 3.52 -0.31
CA ARG A 100 -24.13 3.19 -0.01
C ARG A 100 -24.43 3.04 1.48
N PHE A 101 -23.57 2.34 2.22
CA PHE A 101 -23.79 1.98 3.62
C PHE A 101 -22.95 2.83 4.59
N GLY A 102 -22.06 3.68 4.08
CA GLY A 102 -21.09 4.50 4.83
C GLY A 102 -19.78 3.75 5.08
N HIS A 103 -18.67 4.43 4.86
CA HIS A 103 -17.30 3.86 4.96
C HIS A 103 -17.02 3.27 6.34
N ARG A 104 -17.52 3.90 7.42
CA ARG A 104 -17.40 3.37 8.80
C ARG A 104 -18.03 1.98 8.95
N ASN A 105 -19.28 1.79 8.47
CA ASN A 105 -20.00 0.53 8.66
C ASN A 105 -19.36 -0.60 7.87
N VAL A 106 -18.91 -0.30 6.64
CA VAL A 106 -18.15 -1.27 5.82
C VAL A 106 -16.84 -1.63 6.50
N LEU A 107 -16.10 -0.65 7.03
CA LEU A 107 -14.85 -0.90 7.75
C LEU A 107 -15.08 -1.71 9.04
N CYS A 108 -16.16 -1.47 9.78
CA CYS A 108 -16.55 -2.31 10.92
C CYS A 108 -16.81 -3.76 10.49
N LEU A 109 -17.53 -3.98 9.39
CA LEU A 109 -17.78 -5.32 8.85
C LEU A 109 -16.48 -6.02 8.46
N MET A 110 -15.57 -5.31 7.77
CA MET A 110 -14.25 -5.83 7.42
C MET A 110 -13.45 -6.27 8.65
N ARG A 111 -13.43 -5.45 9.70
CA ARG A 111 -12.75 -5.76 10.96
C ARG A 111 -13.43 -6.89 11.73
N ALA A 112 -14.75 -6.99 11.67
CA ALA A 112 -15.49 -8.11 12.19
C ALA A 112 -15.11 -9.42 11.49
N THR A 113 -14.93 -9.40 10.16
CA THR A 113 -14.44 -10.56 9.42
C THR A 113 -13.07 -10.99 9.91
N TYR A 114 -12.11 -10.06 10.06
CA TYR A 114 -10.79 -10.39 10.63
C TYR A 114 -10.90 -10.96 12.04
N ALA A 115 -11.71 -10.35 12.91
CA ALA A 115 -11.89 -10.82 14.29
C ALA A 115 -12.48 -12.23 14.35
N VAL A 116 -13.49 -12.54 13.53
CA VAL A 116 -14.09 -13.87 13.45
C VAL A 116 -13.08 -14.91 12.95
N LEU A 117 -12.34 -14.61 11.88
CA LEU A 117 -11.34 -15.52 11.34
C LEU A 117 -10.19 -15.77 12.34
N ALA A 118 -9.73 -14.71 13.03
CA ALA A 118 -8.70 -14.85 14.07
C ALA A 118 -9.21 -15.59 15.29
N LEU A 119 -10.49 -15.43 15.67
CA LEU A 119 -11.11 -16.20 16.74
C LEU A 119 -11.16 -17.69 16.41
N VAL A 120 -11.52 -18.03 15.17
CA VAL A 120 -11.48 -19.43 14.70
C VAL A 120 -10.05 -19.99 14.77
N LEU A 121 -9.04 -19.23 14.30
CA LEU A 121 -7.63 -19.64 14.44
C LEU A 121 -7.23 -19.84 15.90
N THR A 122 -7.64 -18.95 16.78
CA THR A 122 -7.34 -19.06 18.23
C THR A 122 -7.99 -20.31 18.82
N ALA A 123 -9.24 -20.59 18.47
CA ALA A 123 -9.92 -21.80 18.94
C ALA A 123 -9.24 -23.08 18.45
N LEU A 124 -8.85 -23.13 17.16
CA LEU A 124 -8.12 -24.26 16.59
C LEU A 124 -6.72 -24.43 17.21
N ALA A 125 -6.02 -23.33 17.47
CA ALA A 125 -4.72 -23.37 18.13
C ALA A 125 -4.83 -23.80 19.61
N PHE A 126 -5.92 -23.43 20.29
CA PHE A 126 -6.17 -23.82 21.68
C PHE A 126 -6.49 -25.31 21.83
N THR A 127 -7.13 -25.91 20.82
CA THR A 127 -7.49 -27.33 20.78
C THR A 127 -6.44 -28.21 20.12
N ASP A 128 -5.26 -27.66 19.79
CA ASP A 128 -4.20 -28.34 19.02
C ASP A 128 -4.68 -28.99 17.71
N SER A 129 -5.76 -28.43 17.15
CA SER A 129 -6.40 -28.92 15.91
C SER A 129 -6.09 -28.00 14.71
N LEU A 130 -5.10 -27.11 14.84
CA LEU A 130 -4.74 -26.18 13.78
C LEU A 130 -3.96 -26.91 12.68
N GLU A 131 -4.58 -27.06 11.51
CA GLU A 131 -3.97 -27.64 10.32
C GLU A 131 -3.65 -26.56 9.27
N PRO A 132 -2.67 -26.79 8.38
CA PRO A 132 -2.33 -25.86 7.30
C PRO A 132 -3.51 -25.50 6.38
N ALA A 133 -4.47 -26.42 6.20
CA ALA A 133 -5.68 -26.18 5.41
C ALA A 133 -6.53 -25.05 6.00
N TYR A 134 -6.70 -24.99 7.33
CA TYR A 134 -7.44 -23.91 7.99
C TYR A 134 -6.73 -22.56 7.87
N ALA A 135 -5.39 -22.57 7.95
CA ALA A 135 -4.60 -21.35 7.72
C ALA A 135 -4.77 -20.81 6.29
N LEU A 136 -4.84 -21.68 5.29
CA LEU A 136 -5.13 -21.28 3.90
C LEU A 136 -6.56 -20.75 3.73
N LEU A 137 -7.56 -21.36 4.38
CA LEU A 137 -8.95 -20.88 4.36
C LEU A 137 -9.07 -19.47 5.00
N VAL A 138 -8.39 -19.28 6.14
CA VAL A 138 -8.35 -17.96 6.79
C VAL A 138 -7.63 -16.93 5.91
N ALA A 139 -6.53 -17.31 5.26
CA ALA A 139 -5.85 -16.44 4.31
C ALA A 139 -6.75 -16.04 3.13
N ALA A 140 -7.54 -16.98 2.60
CA ALA A 140 -8.50 -16.69 1.54
C ALA A 140 -9.61 -15.74 2.04
N GLY A 141 -10.16 -15.96 3.21
CA GLY A 141 -11.19 -15.11 3.82
C GLY A 141 -10.69 -13.70 4.14
N SER A 142 -9.52 -13.57 4.80
CA SER A 142 -8.91 -12.28 5.10
C SER A 142 -8.44 -11.58 3.82
N GLY A 143 -7.90 -12.33 2.85
CA GLY A 143 -7.46 -11.83 1.55
C GLY A 143 -8.57 -11.28 0.67
N MET A 144 -9.83 -11.70 0.87
CA MET A 144 -11.00 -11.09 0.20
C MET A 144 -11.23 -9.65 0.63
N VAL A 145 -10.90 -9.33 1.87
CA VAL A 145 -11.21 -8.04 2.50
C VAL A 145 -10.00 -7.09 2.51
N ARG A 146 -8.80 -7.63 2.71
CA ARG A 146 -7.55 -6.90 2.95
C ARG A 146 -7.19 -5.84 1.91
N PRO A 147 -7.28 -6.07 0.58
CA PRO A 147 -6.93 -5.05 -0.41
C PRO A 147 -7.81 -3.81 -0.33
N SER A 148 -9.05 -3.96 0.12
CA SER A 148 -10.02 -2.87 0.22
C SER A 148 -9.90 -2.07 1.53
N ASP A 149 -9.28 -2.63 2.57
CA ASP A 149 -9.21 -2.03 3.90
C ASP A 149 -8.48 -0.67 3.87
N ILE A 150 -7.34 -0.57 3.18
CA ILE A 150 -6.58 0.68 3.07
C ILE A 150 -7.42 1.78 2.37
N ALA A 151 -8.16 1.42 1.33
CA ALA A 151 -9.00 2.37 0.62
C ALA A 151 -10.15 2.87 1.52
N MET A 152 -10.80 1.97 2.25
CA MET A 152 -11.87 2.31 3.20
C MET A 152 -11.38 3.16 4.37
N ARG A 153 -10.20 2.88 4.92
CA ARG A 153 -9.56 3.73 5.96
C ARG A 153 -9.32 5.14 5.45
N ASN A 154 -8.72 5.28 4.27
CA ASN A 154 -8.42 6.58 3.68
C ASN A 154 -9.70 7.37 3.38
N ALA A 155 -10.74 6.73 2.87
CA ALA A 155 -12.03 7.35 2.63
C ALA A 155 -12.68 7.82 3.95
N LEU A 156 -12.66 7.00 4.99
CA LEU A 156 -13.18 7.36 6.31
C LEU A 156 -12.40 8.53 6.93
N VAL A 157 -11.06 8.54 6.84
CA VAL A 157 -10.25 9.67 7.29
C VAL A 157 -10.62 10.97 6.56
N ALA A 158 -10.86 10.89 5.25
CA ALA A 158 -11.29 12.04 4.44
C ALA A 158 -12.68 12.56 4.83
N GLU A 159 -13.58 11.68 5.33
CA GLU A 159 -14.91 12.08 5.81
C GLU A 159 -14.88 12.75 7.20
N ILE A 160 -14.02 12.25 8.11
CA ILE A 160 -14.04 12.67 9.51
C ILE A 160 -13.11 13.83 9.83
N VAL A 161 -12.10 14.08 8.97
CA VAL A 161 -11.07 15.11 9.22
C VAL A 161 -11.30 16.34 8.32
N PRO A 162 -11.34 17.55 8.89
CA PRO A 162 -11.45 18.78 8.10
C PRO A 162 -10.31 18.94 7.08
N ALA A 163 -10.62 19.52 5.90
CA ALA A 163 -9.68 19.68 4.80
C ALA A 163 -8.29 20.25 5.18
N PRO A 164 -8.16 21.28 6.05
CA PRO A 164 -6.85 21.80 6.45
C PRO A 164 -5.97 20.80 7.20
N LEU A 165 -6.55 19.82 7.88
CA LEU A 165 -5.86 18.81 8.67
C LEU A 165 -5.66 17.48 7.92
N LEU A 166 -6.31 17.33 6.76
CA LEU A 166 -6.35 16.06 6.01
C LEU A 166 -4.96 15.56 5.62
N MET A 167 -4.08 16.42 5.14
CA MET A 167 -2.70 16.04 4.78
C MET A 167 -1.93 15.50 5.97
N GLY A 168 -2.08 16.12 7.14
CA GLY A 168 -1.47 15.61 8.39
C GLY A 168 -2.03 14.27 8.81
N ALA A 169 -3.35 14.09 8.74
CA ALA A 169 -4.01 12.83 9.08
C ALA A 169 -3.60 11.69 8.13
N MET A 170 -3.54 11.95 6.84
CA MET A 170 -3.07 10.96 5.85
C MET A 170 -1.59 10.59 6.04
N GLY A 171 -0.75 11.57 6.40
CA GLY A 171 0.64 11.34 6.77
C GLY A 171 0.78 10.42 7.98
N VAL A 172 0.02 10.70 9.05
CA VAL A 172 -0.03 9.84 10.26
C VAL A 172 -0.51 8.44 9.90
N SER A 173 -1.60 8.29 9.14
CA SER A 173 -2.11 6.98 8.71
C SER A 173 -1.08 6.19 7.89
N ARG A 174 -0.33 6.86 7.02
CA ARG A 174 0.75 6.22 6.26
C ARG A 174 1.88 5.74 7.14
N THR A 175 2.37 6.58 8.05
CA THR A 175 3.41 6.22 9.02
C THR A 175 2.97 5.05 9.90
N THR A 176 1.68 5.01 10.29
CA THR A 176 1.10 3.89 11.03
C THR A 176 1.23 2.57 10.26
N SER A 177 0.86 2.56 8.98
CA SER A 177 0.95 1.35 8.16
C SER A 177 2.40 0.90 7.92
N ASP A 178 3.32 1.83 7.70
CA ASP A 178 4.72 1.51 7.46
C ASP A 178 5.43 1.04 8.75
N SER A 179 5.12 1.64 9.91
CA SER A 179 5.63 1.19 11.21
C SER A 179 5.05 -0.16 11.64
N ALA A 180 3.80 -0.43 11.29
CA ALA A 180 3.14 -1.69 11.62
C ALA A 180 3.86 -2.90 11.01
N ARG A 181 4.43 -2.78 9.84
CA ARG A 181 5.23 -3.85 9.21
C ARG A 181 6.47 -4.20 10.02
N VAL A 182 7.15 -3.19 10.56
CA VAL A 182 8.37 -3.41 11.37
C VAL A 182 7.99 -3.99 12.73
N ILE A 183 7.11 -3.31 13.44
CA ILE A 183 6.75 -3.65 14.82
C ILE A 183 5.91 -4.95 14.84
N GLY A 184 4.95 -5.10 13.93
CA GLY A 184 4.12 -6.30 13.82
C GLY A 184 4.93 -7.56 13.52
N ALA A 185 5.90 -7.46 12.60
CA ALA A 185 6.78 -8.59 12.30
C ALA A 185 7.64 -9.00 13.51
N LEU A 186 8.27 -8.03 14.19
CA LEU A 186 9.10 -8.32 15.38
C LEU A 186 8.25 -8.81 16.55
N ALA A 187 7.11 -8.17 16.81
CA ALA A 187 6.21 -8.55 17.89
C ALA A 187 5.58 -9.93 17.63
N GLY A 188 5.14 -10.19 16.40
CA GLY A 188 4.57 -11.48 16.01
C GLY A 188 5.57 -12.64 16.13
N ALA A 189 6.79 -12.43 15.63
CA ALA A 189 7.86 -13.40 15.74
C ALA A 189 8.27 -13.66 17.19
N GLY A 190 8.47 -12.57 17.97
CA GLY A 190 8.84 -12.68 19.38
C GLY A 190 7.76 -13.33 20.23
N LEU A 191 6.49 -12.99 20.00
CA LEU A 191 5.37 -13.58 20.73
C LEU A 191 5.20 -15.07 20.41
N LEU A 192 5.32 -15.44 19.13
CA LEU A 192 5.30 -16.85 18.72
C LEU A 192 6.45 -17.64 19.36
N ALA A 193 7.66 -17.07 19.42
CA ALA A 193 8.82 -17.72 20.02
C ALA A 193 8.70 -17.88 21.54
N ALA A 194 8.20 -16.85 22.24
CA ALA A 194 8.17 -16.83 23.70
C ALA A 194 6.95 -17.53 24.31
N MET A 195 5.79 -17.45 23.66
CA MET A 195 4.49 -17.85 24.21
C MET A 195 3.71 -18.86 23.36
N GLY A 196 4.24 -19.20 22.18
CA GLY A 196 3.63 -20.19 21.28
C GLY A 196 2.45 -19.69 20.46
N MET A 197 1.89 -20.59 19.64
CA MET A 197 0.87 -20.28 18.64
C MET A 197 -0.43 -19.75 19.23
N THR A 198 -0.92 -20.39 20.30
CA THR A 198 -2.21 -20.04 20.92
C THR A 198 -2.24 -18.60 21.43
N VAL A 199 -1.19 -18.17 22.16
CA VAL A 199 -1.10 -16.80 22.70
C VAL A 199 -0.91 -15.79 21.59
N ALA A 200 -0.15 -16.14 20.54
CA ALA A 200 0.02 -15.29 19.37
C ALA A 200 -1.31 -15.06 18.64
N CYS A 201 -2.09 -16.11 18.38
CA CYS A 201 -3.42 -16.01 17.76
C CYS A 201 -4.41 -15.24 18.65
N LEU A 202 -4.39 -15.46 19.96
CA LEU A 202 -5.23 -14.72 20.92
C LEU A 202 -4.91 -13.21 20.88
N THR A 203 -3.65 -12.85 20.85
CA THR A 203 -3.22 -11.44 20.76
C THR A 203 -3.71 -10.79 19.48
N ILE A 204 -3.60 -11.47 18.33
CA ILE A 204 -4.13 -11.01 17.04
C ILE A 204 -5.65 -10.80 17.12
N THR A 205 -6.36 -11.77 17.71
CA THR A 205 -7.82 -11.69 17.92
C THR A 205 -8.20 -10.47 18.75
N LEU A 206 -7.49 -10.22 19.87
CA LEU A 206 -7.72 -9.05 20.72
C LEU A 206 -7.47 -7.74 19.98
N PHE A 207 -6.43 -7.68 19.11
CA PHE A 207 -6.17 -6.50 18.30
C PHE A 207 -7.30 -6.23 17.29
N TYR A 208 -7.81 -7.26 16.63
CA TYR A 208 -8.91 -7.11 15.68
C TYR A 208 -10.23 -6.75 16.37
N LEU A 209 -10.55 -7.39 17.49
CA LEU A 209 -11.74 -7.06 18.30
C LEU A 209 -11.69 -5.62 18.81
N THR A 210 -10.56 -5.22 19.39
CA THR A 210 -10.37 -3.85 19.89
C THR A 210 -10.45 -2.85 18.74
N GLY A 211 -9.83 -3.14 17.61
CA GLY A 211 -9.90 -2.32 16.39
C GLY A 211 -11.34 -2.19 15.87
N MET A 212 -12.13 -3.26 15.88
CA MET A 212 -13.54 -3.27 15.50
C MET A 212 -14.36 -2.40 16.46
N ILE A 213 -14.20 -2.59 17.77
CA ILE A 213 -14.93 -1.83 18.81
C ILE A 213 -14.61 -0.34 18.70
N LEU A 214 -13.33 0.04 18.59
CA LEU A 214 -12.92 1.43 18.42
C LEU A 214 -13.50 2.07 17.16
N THR A 215 -13.56 1.31 16.05
CA THR A 215 -14.20 1.78 14.80
C THR A 215 -15.70 2.05 15.02
N GLY A 216 -16.35 1.26 15.85
CA GLY A 216 -17.73 1.46 16.26
C GLY A 216 -17.99 2.80 16.98
N PHE A 217 -17.02 3.33 17.69
CA PHE A 217 -17.11 4.63 18.40
C PHE A 217 -16.84 5.85 17.51
N ILE A 218 -16.40 5.67 16.26
CA ILE A 218 -16.20 6.77 15.32
C ILE A 218 -17.55 7.39 14.99
N GLY A 219 -17.65 8.71 15.11
CA GLY A 219 -18.86 9.46 14.74
C GLY A 219 -19.20 9.21 13.26
N ARG A 220 -20.50 9.12 12.94
CA ARG A 220 -20.94 9.14 11.54
C ARG A 220 -20.62 10.51 10.99
N GLY A 221 -19.74 10.60 9.99
CA GLY A 221 -19.56 11.82 9.21
C GLY A 221 -20.87 12.24 8.57
N PRO A 222 -21.04 13.51 8.19
CA PRO A 222 -22.21 13.93 7.42
C PRO A 222 -22.22 13.04 6.17
N THR A 223 -23.15 12.11 6.15
CA THR A 223 -23.36 11.25 4.98
C THR A 223 -23.52 12.18 3.81
N GLN A 224 -22.61 12.14 2.84
CA GLN A 224 -22.78 12.88 1.59
C GLN A 224 -23.99 12.28 0.87
N ARG A 225 -25.19 12.66 1.33
CA ARG A 225 -26.48 12.36 0.70
C ARG A 225 -26.60 12.95 -0.71
N HIS A 226 -25.52 13.50 -1.27
CA HIS A 226 -25.61 14.39 -2.42
C HIS A 226 -25.28 13.77 -3.77
N LEU A 227 -25.17 12.44 -3.91
CA LEU A 227 -25.01 11.83 -5.24
C LEU A 227 -25.93 10.63 -5.51
N ALA A 228 -27.05 10.52 -4.80
CA ALA A 228 -28.05 9.47 -5.06
C ALA A 228 -28.80 9.62 -6.41
N GLY A 229 -28.42 10.58 -7.25
CA GLY A 229 -29.02 10.83 -8.57
C GLY A 229 -28.03 10.78 -9.73
N ALA A 230 -26.73 10.68 -9.50
CA ALA A 230 -25.79 10.51 -10.59
C ALA A 230 -25.82 9.03 -11.03
N VAL A 231 -26.24 8.79 -12.28
CA VAL A 231 -26.07 7.49 -12.94
C VAL A 231 -24.58 7.21 -12.94
N HIS A 232 -24.10 6.40 -11.99
CA HIS A 232 -22.70 5.95 -11.98
C HIS A 232 -22.49 5.13 -13.26
N PRO A 233 -21.59 5.55 -14.15
CA PRO A 233 -21.24 4.73 -15.29
C PRO A 233 -20.78 3.37 -14.76
N SER A 234 -21.11 2.29 -15.47
CA SER A 234 -20.74 0.93 -15.09
C SER A 234 -19.23 0.91 -14.75
N PHE A 235 -18.86 0.32 -13.60
CA PHE A 235 -17.45 0.18 -13.14
C PHE A 235 -16.53 -0.29 -14.28
N LEU A 236 -16.98 -1.26 -15.08
CA LEU A 236 -16.23 -1.74 -16.25
C LEU A 236 -15.96 -0.63 -17.26
N ARG A 237 -16.88 0.31 -17.45
CA ARG A 237 -16.71 1.44 -18.34
C ARG A 237 -15.66 2.42 -17.79
N GLU A 238 -15.66 2.69 -16.49
CA GLU A 238 -14.66 3.56 -15.86
C GLU A 238 -13.25 2.95 -15.92
N VAL A 239 -13.13 1.64 -15.65
CA VAL A 239 -11.85 0.91 -15.79
C VAL A 239 -11.39 0.93 -17.24
N MET A 240 -12.29 0.70 -18.20
CA MET A 240 -11.98 0.72 -19.63
C MET A 240 -11.53 2.11 -20.10
N GLU A 241 -12.20 3.17 -19.64
CA GLU A 241 -11.79 4.54 -19.92
C GLU A 241 -10.42 4.87 -19.28
N GLY A 242 -10.17 4.43 -18.05
CA GLY A 242 -8.89 4.53 -17.38
C GLY A 242 -7.79 3.79 -18.14
N MET A 243 -8.06 2.56 -18.56
CA MET A 243 -7.13 1.74 -19.36
C MET A 243 -6.80 2.41 -20.67
N ARG A 244 -7.81 2.92 -21.40
CA ARG A 244 -7.61 3.66 -22.67
C ARG A 244 -6.76 4.91 -22.46
N TYR A 245 -6.99 5.65 -21.37
CA TYR A 245 -6.21 6.84 -21.03
C TYR A 245 -4.75 6.49 -20.73
N VAL A 246 -4.51 5.46 -19.89
CA VAL A 246 -3.17 4.94 -19.59
C VAL A 246 -2.46 4.51 -20.86
N TRP A 247 -3.14 3.77 -21.75
CA TRP A 247 -2.56 3.27 -23.02
C TRP A 247 -2.13 4.39 -23.97
N ARG A 248 -2.85 5.52 -23.94
CA ARG A 248 -2.54 6.72 -24.76
C ARG A 248 -1.47 7.63 -24.15
N THR A 249 -1.09 7.40 -22.89
CA THR A 249 -0.13 8.25 -22.18
C THR A 249 1.15 7.44 -21.89
N PRO A 250 2.21 7.58 -22.70
CA PRO A 250 3.40 6.72 -22.64
C PRO A 250 4.05 6.66 -21.25
N CYS A 251 4.10 7.78 -20.53
CA CYS A 251 4.66 7.85 -19.18
C CYS A 251 3.85 7.03 -18.16
N LEU A 252 2.51 7.05 -18.26
CA LEU A 252 1.63 6.24 -17.39
C LEU A 252 1.75 4.76 -17.75
N LEU A 253 1.81 4.44 -19.03
CA LEU A 253 1.95 3.06 -19.50
C LEU A 253 3.26 2.44 -19.02
N ALA A 254 4.39 3.17 -19.17
CA ALA A 254 5.68 2.74 -18.64
C ALA A 254 5.64 2.47 -17.14
N ALA A 255 5.01 3.35 -16.37
CA ALA A 255 4.86 3.18 -14.92
C ALA A 255 3.97 1.98 -14.55
N MET A 256 2.90 1.70 -15.31
CA MET A 256 2.04 0.54 -15.08
C MET A 256 2.75 -0.78 -15.38
N TRP A 257 3.51 -0.84 -16.48
CA TRP A 257 4.33 -2.01 -16.78
C TRP A 257 5.42 -2.24 -15.73
N LEU A 258 6.08 -1.17 -15.27
CA LEU A 258 7.08 -1.28 -14.20
C LEU A 258 6.42 -1.71 -12.89
N ALA A 259 5.25 -1.18 -12.54
CA ALA A 259 4.50 -1.60 -11.36
C ALA A 259 4.12 -3.08 -11.43
N PHE A 260 3.61 -3.55 -12.58
CA PHE A 260 3.30 -4.97 -12.77
C PHE A 260 4.55 -5.85 -12.66
N LEU A 261 5.65 -5.45 -13.30
CA LEU A 261 6.92 -6.17 -13.30
C LEU A 261 7.49 -6.36 -11.89
N VAL A 262 7.55 -5.30 -11.08
CA VAL A 262 8.09 -5.41 -9.71
C VAL A 262 7.16 -6.24 -8.80
N ASN A 263 5.84 -6.18 -9.03
CA ASN A 263 4.90 -7.05 -8.34
C ASN A 263 5.09 -8.52 -8.76
N LEU A 264 5.41 -8.78 -10.01
CA LEU A 264 5.62 -10.13 -10.52
C LEU A 264 6.95 -10.75 -10.05
N THR A 265 8.01 -9.96 -9.94
CA THR A 265 9.38 -10.50 -9.80
C THR A 265 10.13 -10.06 -8.53
N ALA A 266 9.94 -8.83 -8.04
CA ALA A 266 10.67 -8.33 -6.86
C ALA A 266 9.92 -8.60 -5.55
N PHE A 267 8.64 -8.26 -5.48
CA PHE A 267 7.84 -8.44 -4.28
C PHE A 267 7.66 -9.88 -3.81
N PRO A 268 7.56 -10.92 -4.68
CA PRO A 268 7.53 -12.30 -4.22
C PRO A 268 8.70 -12.66 -3.29
N ILE A 269 9.91 -12.19 -3.58
CA ILE A 269 11.11 -12.45 -2.77
C ILE A 269 10.97 -11.82 -1.39
N THR A 270 10.49 -10.58 -1.29
CA THR A 270 10.48 -9.79 -0.06
C THR A 270 9.21 -9.91 0.77
N LEU A 271 8.07 -10.28 0.17
CA LEU A 271 6.77 -10.36 0.87
C LEU A 271 6.29 -11.80 1.08
N GLY A 272 6.72 -12.76 0.27
CA GLY A 272 6.20 -14.13 0.35
C GLY A 272 7.23 -15.20 0.67
N LEU A 273 8.48 -15.03 0.22
CA LEU A 273 9.51 -16.07 0.31
C LEU A 273 10.47 -15.91 1.49
N LEU A 274 10.38 -14.82 2.29
CA LEU A 274 11.25 -14.64 3.46
C LEU A 274 11.14 -15.77 4.50
N PRO A 275 9.97 -16.38 4.78
CA PRO A 275 9.90 -17.57 5.64
C PRO A 275 10.75 -18.73 5.10
N TYR A 276 10.71 -18.94 3.77
CA TYR A 276 11.53 -19.97 3.12
C TYR A 276 13.03 -19.69 3.25
N VAL A 277 13.44 -18.44 3.02
CA VAL A 277 14.84 -18.01 3.18
C VAL A 277 15.30 -18.18 4.63
N ALA A 278 14.47 -17.81 5.59
CA ALA A 278 14.80 -17.96 7.01
C ALA A 278 15.05 -19.42 7.39
N ARG A 279 14.13 -20.30 6.99
CA ARG A 279 14.16 -21.70 7.39
C ARG A 279 15.16 -22.53 6.59
N GLU A 280 15.08 -22.47 5.24
CA GLU A 280 15.78 -23.41 4.35
C GLU A 280 17.16 -22.90 3.90
N ILE A 281 17.39 -21.57 3.92
CA ILE A 281 18.66 -20.99 3.46
C ILE A 281 19.53 -20.58 4.65
N TYR A 282 18.99 -19.81 5.59
CA TYR A 282 19.76 -19.34 6.74
C TYR A 282 19.64 -20.24 7.98
N HIS A 283 18.72 -21.20 7.97
CA HIS A 283 18.46 -22.11 9.09
C HIS A 283 18.23 -21.38 10.42
N ILE A 284 17.46 -20.29 10.36
CA ILE A 284 17.09 -19.48 11.51
C ILE A 284 15.62 -19.68 11.88
N ASP A 285 15.31 -19.37 13.12
CA ASP A 285 13.97 -19.52 13.71
C ASP A 285 13.01 -18.38 13.29
N GLN A 286 11.80 -18.40 13.82
CA GLN A 286 10.79 -17.36 13.61
C GLN A 286 11.24 -15.97 14.04
N THR A 287 12.11 -15.86 15.08
CA THR A 287 12.68 -14.58 15.52
C THR A 287 13.62 -14.01 14.46
N GLY A 288 14.44 -14.88 13.88
CA GLY A 288 15.27 -14.55 12.72
C GLY A 288 14.45 -14.08 11.52
N LEU A 289 13.35 -14.77 11.20
CA LEU A 289 12.40 -14.33 10.17
C LEU A 289 11.85 -12.91 10.47
N GLY A 290 11.40 -12.67 11.71
CA GLY A 290 10.92 -11.35 12.13
C GLY A 290 11.93 -10.25 11.88
N THR A 291 13.22 -10.52 12.13
CA THR A 291 14.30 -9.56 11.85
C THR A 291 14.57 -9.34 10.36
N LEU A 292 14.43 -10.36 9.49
CA LEU A 292 14.53 -10.21 8.04
C LEU A 292 13.40 -9.32 7.49
N VAL A 293 12.16 -9.58 7.90
CA VAL A 293 11.00 -8.76 7.52
C VAL A 293 11.14 -7.32 8.04
N ALA A 294 11.57 -7.16 9.28
CA ALA A 294 11.82 -5.84 9.87
C ALA A 294 12.95 -5.08 9.17
N SER A 295 14.00 -5.76 8.71
CA SER A 295 15.09 -5.16 7.95
C SER A 295 14.62 -4.56 6.64
N PHE A 296 13.85 -5.30 5.85
CA PHE A 296 13.28 -4.80 4.60
C PHE A 296 12.30 -3.65 4.86
N SER A 297 11.38 -3.83 5.79
CA SER A 297 10.36 -2.83 6.11
C SER A 297 10.94 -1.57 6.76
N GLY A 298 11.97 -1.72 7.59
CA GLY A 298 12.72 -0.61 8.19
C GLY A 298 13.45 0.21 7.13
N GLY A 299 14.12 -0.46 6.18
CA GLY A 299 14.73 0.18 5.01
C GLY A 299 13.70 0.96 4.19
N ALA A 300 12.53 0.37 3.94
CA ALA A 300 11.43 1.01 3.23
C ALA A 300 10.86 2.23 3.98
N LEU A 301 10.74 2.15 5.31
CA LEU A 301 10.30 3.26 6.15
C LEU A 301 11.29 4.44 6.08
N VAL A 302 12.59 4.17 6.27
CA VAL A 302 13.63 5.19 6.15
C VAL A 302 13.65 5.80 4.75
N GLY A 303 13.54 4.96 3.71
CA GLY A 303 13.47 5.40 2.32
C GLY A 303 12.26 6.30 2.04
N SER A 304 11.09 5.97 2.57
CA SER A 304 9.88 6.78 2.37
C SER A 304 9.97 8.16 3.05
N ILE A 305 10.59 8.23 4.24
CA ILE A 305 10.89 9.48 4.93
C ILE A 305 11.89 10.32 4.11
N ALA A 306 12.95 9.72 3.62
CA ALA A 306 13.98 10.39 2.82
C ALA A 306 13.40 10.95 1.51
N VAL A 307 12.53 10.20 0.81
CA VAL A 307 11.81 10.70 -0.37
C VAL A 307 10.91 11.89 -0.02
N GLY A 308 10.21 11.82 1.11
CA GLY A 308 9.36 12.92 1.60
C GLY A 308 10.17 14.20 1.87
N MET A 309 11.37 14.07 2.43
CA MET A 309 12.29 15.19 2.70
C MET A 309 12.92 15.77 1.43
N ALA A 310 13.24 14.94 0.44
CA ALA A 310 13.83 15.36 -0.83
C ALA A 310 12.87 16.21 -1.70
N GLY A 311 11.56 16.09 -1.50
CA GLY A 311 10.53 16.95 -2.04
C GLY A 311 10.58 17.11 -3.56
N ARG A 312 10.48 18.38 -4.05
CA ARG A 312 10.40 18.72 -5.49
C ARG A 312 11.71 18.55 -6.28
N ALA A 313 12.83 18.28 -5.62
CA ALA A 313 14.13 18.11 -6.29
C ALA A 313 14.21 16.84 -7.15
N LEU A 314 13.35 15.86 -6.87
CA LEU A 314 13.32 14.57 -7.54
C LEU A 314 12.56 14.63 -8.87
N ARG A 315 13.09 13.95 -9.89
CA ARG A 315 12.39 13.69 -11.16
C ARG A 315 11.71 12.33 -11.08
N PRO A 316 10.38 12.23 -10.84
CA PRO A 316 9.73 10.98 -10.45
C PRO A 316 9.90 9.86 -11.48
N ALA A 317 9.80 10.18 -12.78
CA ALA A 317 9.94 9.20 -13.85
C ALA A 317 11.33 8.54 -13.90
N ARG A 318 12.40 9.32 -13.66
CA ARG A 318 13.77 8.79 -13.62
C ARG A 318 14.02 7.98 -12.34
N MET A 319 13.53 8.49 -11.21
CA MET A 319 13.71 7.83 -9.92
C MET A 319 13.08 6.44 -9.91
N MET A 320 11.85 6.28 -10.43
CA MET A 320 11.19 4.98 -10.47
C MET A 320 12.00 3.92 -11.22
N VAL A 321 12.66 4.29 -12.34
CA VAL A 321 13.46 3.36 -13.14
C VAL A 321 14.80 3.08 -12.48
N ILE A 322 15.57 4.12 -12.12
CA ILE A 322 16.90 3.98 -11.52
C ILE A 322 16.83 3.14 -10.25
N PHE A 323 15.92 3.50 -9.34
CA PHE A 323 15.80 2.79 -8.08
C PHE A 323 15.13 1.41 -8.18
N SER A 324 14.37 1.13 -9.24
CA SER A 324 13.98 -0.26 -9.54
C SER A 324 15.19 -1.12 -9.92
N VAL A 325 16.11 -0.59 -10.74
CA VAL A 325 17.36 -1.29 -11.07
C VAL A 325 18.20 -1.51 -9.81
N VAL A 326 18.37 -0.47 -8.98
CA VAL A 326 19.12 -0.61 -7.70
C VAL A 326 18.45 -1.64 -6.80
N TRP A 327 17.13 -1.64 -6.71
CA TRP A 327 16.37 -2.62 -5.93
C TRP A 327 16.63 -4.05 -6.39
N TYR A 328 16.54 -4.34 -7.70
CA TYR A 328 16.86 -5.67 -8.23
C TYR A 328 18.33 -6.07 -7.97
N VAL A 329 19.28 -5.13 -8.08
CA VAL A 329 20.68 -5.39 -7.74
C VAL A 329 20.83 -5.74 -6.27
N MET A 330 20.16 -5.01 -5.36
CA MET A 330 20.19 -5.34 -3.92
C MET A 330 19.56 -6.71 -3.64
N LEU A 331 18.50 -7.09 -4.37
CA LEU A 331 17.92 -8.43 -4.25
C LEU A 331 18.85 -9.53 -4.80
N LEU A 332 19.57 -9.29 -5.88
CA LEU A 332 20.61 -10.22 -6.36
C LEU A 332 21.72 -10.41 -5.33
N LEU A 333 22.18 -9.32 -4.74
CA LEU A 333 23.17 -9.39 -3.66
C LEU A 333 22.61 -10.12 -2.43
N PHE A 334 21.35 -9.89 -2.07
CA PHE A 334 20.66 -10.61 -1.00
C PHE A 334 20.67 -12.13 -1.25
N VAL A 335 20.33 -12.57 -2.46
CA VAL A 335 20.32 -13.99 -2.83
C VAL A 335 21.74 -14.61 -2.78
N ALA A 336 22.78 -13.80 -3.02
CA ALA A 336 24.17 -14.23 -2.97
C ALA A 336 24.79 -14.23 -1.55
N MET A 337 24.10 -13.65 -0.53
CA MET A 337 24.63 -13.59 0.82
C MET A 337 24.60 -14.95 1.52
N PRO A 338 25.74 -15.45 2.01
CA PRO A 338 25.81 -16.74 2.68
C PRO A 338 25.30 -16.70 4.13
N ASP A 339 25.25 -15.51 4.73
CA ASP A 339 24.89 -15.34 6.14
C ASP A 339 23.70 -14.39 6.33
N GLN A 340 23.02 -14.56 7.46
CA GLN A 340 21.85 -13.76 7.80
C GLN A 340 22.15 -12.27 8.03
N VAL A 341 23.38 -11.91 8.45
CA VAL A 341 23.74 -10.51 8.73
C VAL A 341 23.88 -9.75 7.42
N GLY A 342 24.63 -10.30 6.46
CA GLY A 342 24.71 -9.77 5.10
C GLY A 342 23.34 -9.69 4.43
N GLY A 343 22.50 -10.74 4.60
CA GLY A 343 21.14 -10.75 4.11
C GLY A 343 20.28 -9.61 4.66
N ARG A 344 20.35 -9.33 5.98
CA ARG A 344 19.62 -8.19 6.60
C ARG A 344 20.07 -6.85 6.04
N VAL A 345 21.39 -6.63 5.88
CA VAL A 345 21.93 -5.39 5.32
C VAL A 345 21.43 -5.18 3.89
N MET A 346 21.45 -6.23 3.07
CA MET A 346 20.93 -6.15 1.68
C MET A 346 19.42 -5.92 1.66
N LEU A 347 18.66 -6.51 2.57
CA LEU A 347 17.23 -6.24 2.69
C LEU A 347 16.91 -4.80 3.11
N VAL A 348 17.69 -4.19 4.03
CA VAL A 348 17.56 -2.76 4.36
C VAL A 348 17.78 -1.91 3.11
N ALA A 349 18.84 -2.17 2.35
CA ALA A 349 19.15 -1.44 1.12
C ALA A 349 18.08 -1.67 0.03
N ALA A 350 17.56 -2.90 -0.08
CA ALA A 350 16.47 -3.23 -1.00
C ALA A 350 15.18 -2.48 -0.64
N GLY A 351 14.78 -2.46 0.63
CA GLY A 351 13.60 -1.72 1.10
C GLY A 351 13.73 -0.21 0.90
N PHE A 352 14.92 0.35 1.20
CA PHE A 352 15.21 1.76 0.93
C PHE A 352 15.05 2.08 -0.57
N SER A 353 15.65 1.28 -1.43
CA SER A 353 15.58 1.45 -2.89
C SER A 353 14.14 1.29 -3.42
N GLN A 354 13.38 0.35 -2.87
CA GLN A 354 11.97 0.14 -3.18
C GLN A 354 11.14 1.40 -2.93
N SER A 355 11.36 2.11 -1.83
CA SER A 355 10.62 3.34 -1.53
C SER A 355 10.97 4.46 -2.51
N PHE A 356 12.23 4.62 -2.90
CA PHE A 356 12.64 5.58 -3.93
C PHE A 356 12.14 5.24 -5.34
N SER A 357 11.75 3.98 -5.59
CA SER A 357 11.06 3.59 -6.82
C SER A 357 9.55 3.84 -6.74
N MET A 358 8.89 3.32 -5.70
CA MET A 358 7.43 3.23 -5.61
C MET A 358 6.74 4.53 -5.22
N VAL A 359 7.34 5.34 -4.32
CA VAL A 359 6.73 6.60 -3.86
C VAL A 359 6.70 7.65 -4.98
N PRO A 360 7.82 7.92 -5.69
CA PRO A 360 7.79 8.83 -6.84
C PRO A 360 6.89 8.34 -7.97
N MET A 361 6.85 7.02 -8.24
CA MET A 361 5.93 6.43 -9.22
C MET A 361 4.48 6.77 -8.88
N ALA A 362 4.06 6.57 -7.63
CA ALA A 362 2.69 6.88 -7.20
C ALA A 362 2.37 8.38 -7.35
N ALA A 363 3.29 9.25 -6.95
CA ALA A 363 3.14 10.70 -7.09
C ALA A 363 3.03 11.13 -8.56
N MET A 364 3.84 10.54 -9.45
CA MET A 364 3.80 10.78 -10.88
C MET A 364 2.46 10.36 -11.50
N LEU A 365 1.97 9.16 -11.17
CA LEU A 365 0.68 8.67 -11.66
C LEU A 365 -0.46 9.64 -11.31
N LEU A 366 -0.49 10.16 -10.08
CA LEU A 366 -1.49 11.11 -9.62
C LEU A 366 -1.35 12.49 -10.30
N HIS A 367 -0.11 12.93 -10.54
CA HIS A 367 0.16 14.23 -11.16
C HIS A 367 -0.19 14.23 -12.65
N VAL A 368 0.25 13.21 -13.39
CA VAL A 368 0.02 13.10 -14.84
C VAL A 368 -1.45 12.81 -15.16
N ALA A 369 -2.16 12.06 -14.30
CA ALA A 369 -3.57 11.75 -14.49
C ALA A 369 -4.49 12.98 -14.40
N GLY A 370 -4.09 14.06 -13.72
CA GLY A 370 -4.93 15.20 -13.45
C GLY A 370 -6.16 14.84 -12.58
N GLU A 371 -6.95 15.82 -12.17
CA GLU A 371 -8.07 15.58 -11.25
C GLU A 371 -9.14 14.65 -11.81
N ARG A 372 -9.44 14.78 -13.09
CA ARG A 372 -10.52 14.03 -13.78
C ARG A 372 -10.26 12.52 -13.87
N TYR A 373 -8.99 12.09 -14.03
CA TYR A 373 -8.65 10.70 -14.28
C TYR A 373 -7.93 10.00 -13.11
N ARG A 374 -7.64 10.72 -11.99
CA ARG A 374 -6.92 10.17 -10.83
C ARG A 374 -7.51 8.85 -10.33
N GLY A 375 -8.81 8.81 -10.09
CA GLY A 375 -9.47 7.59 -9.60
C GLY A 375 -9.36 6.43 -10.59
N ARG A 376 -9.55 6.69 -11.88
CA ARG A 376 -9.50 5.67 -12.95
C ARG A 376 -8.07 5.12 -13.12
N VAL A 377 -7.06 5.99 -13.13
CA VAL A 377 -5.64 5.59 -13.22
C VAL A 377 -5.21 4.79 -11.99
N MET A 378 -5.66 5.18 -10.79
CA MET A 378 -5.41 4.40 -9.57
C MET A 378 -6.12 3.05 -9.57
N GLY A 379 -7.32 2.97 -10.14
CA GLY A 379 -8.01 1.70 -10.39
C GLY A 379 -7.23 0.76 -11.31
N VAL A 380 -6.68 1.29 -12.42
CA VAL A 380 -5.80 0.52 -13.31
C VAL A 380 -4.53 0.07 -12.59
N ARG A 381 -3.95 0.92 -11.71
CA ARG A 381 -2.78 0.54 -10.90
C ARG A 381 -3.07 -0.65 -9.98
N MET A 382 -4.28 -0.76 -9.46
CA MET A 382 -4.68 -1.94 -8.65
C MET A 382 -4.59 -3.23 -9.44
N LEU A 383 -4.83 -3.21 -10.77
CA LEU A 383 -4.64 -4.38 -11.63
C LEU A 383 -3.16 -4.78 -11.73
N ALA A 384 -2.22 -3.82 -11.67
CA ALA A 384 -0.79 -4.13 -11.68
C ALA A 384 -0.34 -4.91 -10.43
N ILE A 385 -1.06 -4.82 -9.30
CA ILE A 385 -0.79 -5.58 -8.08
C ILE A 385 -0.99 -7.08 -8.30
N TYR A 386 -1.82 -7.48 -9.29
CA TYR A 386 -1.99 -8.91 -9.62
C TYR A 386 -0.73 -9.61 -10.12
N GLY A 387 0.30 -8.87 -10.51
CA GLY A 387 1.64 -9.43 -10.70
C GLY A 387 2.13 -10.22 -9.48
N LEU A 388 1.80 -9.78 -8.26
CA LEU A 388 2.30 -10.39 -7.03
C LEU A 388 1.75 -11.81 -6.77
N PRO A 389 0.44 -12.07 -6.73
CA PRO A 389 -0.05 -13.45 -6.60
C PRO A 389 0.42 -14.35 -7.74
N LEU A 390 0.50 -13.86 -8.97
CA LEU A 390 1.03 -14.63 -10.10
C LEU A 390 2.52 -14.94 -9.90
N GLY A 391 3.31 -13.96 -9.49
CA GLY A 391 4.73 -14.14 -9.20
C GLY A 391 4.97 -15.11 -8.05
N LEU A 392 4.17 -15.04 -6.98
CA LEU A 392 4.25 -15.98 -5.86
C LEU A 392 3.93 -17.41 -6.30
N MET A 393 2.82 -17.63 -6.98
CA MET A 393 2.46 -18.96 -7.48
C MET A 393 3.53 -19.54 -8.42
N ALA A 394 4.02 -18.74 -9.37
CA ALA A 394 5.08 -19.15 -10.27
C ALA A 394 6.38 -19.45 -9.50
N SER A 395 6.74 -18.63 -8.50
CA SER A 395 7.94 -18.86 -7.69
C SER A 395 7.89 -20.17 -6.92
N GLY A 396 6.72 -20.54 -6.37
CA GLY A 396 6.56 -21.82 -5.68
C GLY A 396 6.89 -23.03 -6.55
N VAL A 397 6.36 -23.03 -7.79
CA VAL A 397 6.62 -24.09 -8.77
C VAL A 397 8.08 -24.08 -9.23
N LEU A 398 8.63 -22.90 -9.55
CA LEU A 398 10.02 -22.77 -10.03
C LEU A 398 11.03 -23.17 -8.94
N ILE A 399 10.76 -22.86 -7.67
CA ILE A 399 11.64 -23.26 -6.56
C ILE A 399 11.65 -24.79 -6.40
N GLN A 400 10.53 -25.47 -6.59
CA GLN A 400 10.49 -26.94 -6.56
C GLN A 400 11.34 -27.58 -7.66
N TRP A 401 11.43 -26.96 -8.86
CA TRP A 401 12.17 -27.51 -9.99
C TRP A 401 13.63 -27.09 -10.02
N PHE A 402 13.93 -25.83 -9.73
CA PHE A 402 15.25 -25.21 -9.93
C PHE A 402 15.93 -24.76 -8.64
N GLY A 403 15.22 -24.83 -7.51
CA GLY A 403 15.68 -24.29 -6.24
C GLY A 403 15.50 -22.76 -6.11
N PHE A 404 15.69 -22.26 -4.88
CA PHE A 404 15.48 -20.87 -4.54
C PHE A 404 16.44 -19.92 -5.26
N VAL A 405 17.75 -20.22 -5.23
CA VAL A 405 18.79 -19.33 -5.79
C VAL A 405 18.57 -19.09 -7.28
N ALA A 406 18.34 -20.18 -8.06
CA ALA A 406 18.10 -20.05 -9.50
C ALA A 406 16.80 -19.28 -9.80
N THR A 407 15.72 -19.53 -9.06
CA THR A 407 14.43 -18.86 -9.24
C THR A 407 14.53 -17.37 -8.89
N ALA A 408 15.09 -17.02 -7.74
CA ALA A 408 15.21 -15.65 -7.30
C ALA A 408 16.18 -14.83 -8.19
N THR A 409 17.31 -15.46 -8.60
CA THR A 409 18.22 -14.86 -9.59
C THR A 409 17.51 -14.64 -10.93
N GLY A 410 16.77 -15.63 -11.41
CA GLY A 410 15.98 -15.52 -12.64
C GLY A 410 14.96 -14.37 -12.58
N TYR A 411 14.24 -14.24 -11.46
CA TYR A 411 13.31 -13.13 -11.24
C TYR A 411 14.00 -11.77 -11.29
N CYS A 412 15.15 -11.64 -10.62
CA CYS A 412 15.91 -10.40 -10.62
C CYS A 412 16.48 -10.05 -12.01
N VAL A 413 17.02 -11.04 -12.73
CA VAL A 413 17.55 -10.86 -14.08
C VAL A 413 16.44 -10.46 -15.06
N VAL A 414 15.32 -11.17 -15.07
CA VAL A 414 14.14 -10.80 -15.88
C VAL A 414 13.65 -9.40 -15.50
N GLY A 415 13.60 -9.07 -14.19
CA GLY A 415 13.26 -7.75 -13.71
C GLY A 415 14.20 -6.66 -14.22
N LEU A 416 15.52 -6.88 -14.19
CA LEU A 416 16.53 -5.95 -14.71
C LEU A 416 16.40 -5.75 -16.22
N ILE A 417 16.32 -6.84 -16.99
CA ILE A 417 16.19 -6.79 -18.46
C ILE A 417 14.91 -6.05 -18.85
N ALA A 418 13.78 -6.42 -18.23
CA ALA A 418 12.50 -5.78 -18.54
C ALA A 418 12.45 -4.31 -18.10
N THR A 419 13.08 -3.95 -16.97
CA THR A 419 13.20 -2.54 -16.52
C THR A 419 14.05 -1.75 -17.51
N ALA A 420 15.16 -2.30 -18.01
CA ALA A 420 15.99 -1.68 -19.05
C ALA A 420 15.20 -1.53 -20.37
N ALA A 421 14.46 -2.55 -20.77
CA ALA A 421 13.60 -2.49 -21.95
C ALA A 421 12.52 -1.39 -21.83
N ILE A 422 11.85 -1.27 -20.67
CA ILE A 422 10.91 -0.19 -20.39
C ILE A 422 11.60 1.17 -20.48
N ALA A 423 12.79 1.32 -19.89
CA ALA A 423 13.54 2.57 -19.91
C ALA A 423 13.97 3.01 -21.33
N LEU A 424 14.31 2.05 -22.18
CA LEU A 424 14.72 2.29 -23.56
C LEU A 424 13.52 2.54 -24.48
N TRP A 425 12.43 1.75 -24.32
CA TRP A 425 11.25 1.87 -25.19
C TRP A 425 10.51 3.19 -24.99
N TRP A 426 10.40 3.65 -23.75
CA TRP A 426 9.76 4.92 -23.38
C TRP A 426 10.76 6.01 -23.00
N LYS A 427 11.98 5.98 -23.59
CA LYS A 427 13.05 6.94 -23.28
C LYS A 427 12.59 8.39 -23.35
N ASP A 428 11.83 8.76 -24.37
CA ASP A 428 11.39 10.14 -24.60
C ASP A 428 10.35 10.61 -23.56
N ALA A 429 9.63 9.68 -22.93
CA ALA A 429 8.68 9.97 -21.87
C ALA A 429 9.35 9.98 -20.48
N ILE A 430 10.42 9.20 -20.28
CA ILE A 430 11.10 9.03 -18.98
C ILE A 430 12.28 10.02 -18.84
N TRP A 431 13.00 10.28 -19.95
CA TRP A 431 14.23 11.07 -19.98
C TRP A 431 14.12 12.38 -20.78
N PRO A 432 13.06 13.19 -20.67
CA PRO A 432 12.97 14.42 -21.43
C PRO A 432 14.18 15.30 -21.14
N LEU A 433 14.88 15.75 -22.20
CA LEU A 433 16.08 16.60 -22.13
C LEU A 433 15.77 18.07 -21.82
N GLY A 434 14.48 18.45 -21.72
CA GLY A 434 14.03 19.81 -21.46
C GLY A 434 13.76 20.10 -19.99
N ALA A 435 14.09 21.34 -19.57
CA ALA A 435 13.83 21.84 -18.22
C ALA A 435 12.33 21.81 -17.85
N PRO A 436 11.97 21.68 -16.56
CA PRO A 436 10.60 21.85 -16.12
C PRO A 436 10.24 23.35 -16.10
N GLY A 437 9.84 23.86 -17.23
CA GLY A 437 9.39 25.22 -17.38
C GLY A 437 8.63 25.37 -18.67
N ASN A 438 7.34 25.72 -18.57
CA ASN A 438 6.37 26.01 -19.63
C ASN A 438 5.61 24.80 -20.22
N ALA A 439 4.68 24.25 -19.42
CA ALA A 439 3.39 23.86 -19.93
C ALA A 439 2.38 24.91 -19.39
N ARG A 440 1.99 25.84 -20.27
CA ARG A 440 0.89 26.78 -20.09
C ARG A 440 -0.44 26.05 -20.03
#